data_1feaf1d27d96bf9ac9c786140cb5e82d
#
_entry.id   1feaf1d27d96bf9ac9c786140cb5e82d
#
_cell.length_a   1.000
_cell.length_b   1.000
_cell.length_c   1.000
_cell.angle_alpha   90.00
_cell.angle_beta   90.00
_cell.angle_gamma   90.00
#
_symmetry.space_group_name_H-M   'P 1'
#
loop_
_entity.id
_entity.type
_entity.pdbx_description
1 polymer ?
#
loop_
_entity_poly.entity_id
_entity_poly.type
_entity_poly.pdbx_seq_one_letter_code
_entity_poly.pdbx_strand_id
1 'polypeptide(L)'
;TFHSACVRILRRDIDKLGYTRNFVIYDDVDQLAVIKDCIKELDLNEKYYNPKEVRALFNRLKDQLIGPDEYIKGIRGQYREEKIADIYQLYETKMKKNNALDFGDLIKKTIELFTERPDVLDYYRRKFQYILVDEYQDTNIAQYIFIKLLSEYHGNICTVGDDDQSIYGWRGADIRNILEFEKDFANATVVKLEENYRSTQNILNAANNVIQNNIGRKPKQLWTRQNEGSKVKIYQASSEHD
;
A
#
# COMPACT_ATOMS: atom_id res chain seq x y z
N THR A 1 -1.03 8.19 9.46
CA THR A 1 -0.78 7.34 8.27
C THR A 1 0.19 6.20 8.61
N PHE A 2 0.21 5.13 7.81
CA PHE A 2 1.17 4.03 7.93
C PHE A 2 2.60 4.53 7.94
N HIS A 3 2.98 5.33 6.96
CA HIS A 3 4.34 5.86 6.85
C HIS A 3 4.75 6.66 8.09
N SER A 4 3.87 7.49 8.64
CA SER A 4 4.19 8.27 9.86
C SER A 4 4.41 7.36 11.08
N ALA A 5 3.66 6.27 11.19
CA ALA A 5 3.86 5.29 12.26
C ALA A 5 5.21 4.56 12.08
N CYS A 6 5.50 4.09 10.86
CA CYS A 6 6.76 3.44 10.52
C CYS A 6 7.98 4.34 10.77
N VAL A 7 7.92 5.61 10.36
CA VAL A 7 9.01 6.58 10.64
C VAL A 7 9.29 6.68 12.15
N ARG A 8 8.26 6.77 12.99
CA ARG A 8 8.45 6.85 14.44
C ARG A 8 9.09 5.58 15.02
N ILE A 9 8.71 4.41 14.51
CA ILE A 9 9.28 3.12 14.89
C ILE A 9 10.76 3.06 14.48
N LEU A 10 11.04 3.36 13.22
CA LEU A 10 12.39 3.31 12.65
C LEU A 10 13.32 4.34 13.29
N ARG A 11 12.87 5.57 13.55
CA ARG A 11 13.67 6.59 14.28
C ARG A 11 14.12 6.13 15.65
N ARG A 12 13.42 5.19 16.27
CA ARG A 12 13.79 4.64 17.57
C ARG A 12 14.69 3.41 17.45
N ASP A 13 14.42 2.50 16.55
CA ASP A 13 14.94 1.13 16.61
C ASP A 13 15.68 0.65 15.34
N ILE A 14 15.82 1.47 14.28
CA ILE A 14 16.42 1.06 12.99
C ILE A 14 17.91 0.72 13.10
N ASP A 15 18.58 1.19 14.14
CA ASP A 15 19.98 0.85 14.43
C ASP A 15 20.19 -0.67 14.55
N LYS A 16 19.17 -1.40 14.91
CA LYS A 16 19.15 -2.86 14.96
C LYS A 16 19.22 -3.54 13.58
N LEU A 17 18.94 -2.80 12.50
CA LEU A 17 19.11 -3.20 11.10
C LEU A 17 20.41 -2.65 10.46
N GLY A 18 21.29 -2.03 11.28
CA GLY A 18 22.55 -1.47 10.81
C GLY A 18 22.44 -0.15 10.05
N TYR A 19 21.37 0.61 10.27
CA TYR A 19 21.23 2.01 9.88
C TYR A 19 21.50 2.92 11.08
N THR A 20 21.64 4.22 10.84
CA THR A 20 21.64 5.19 11.92
C THR A 20 20.24 5.83 12.05
N ARG A 21 19.88 6.25 13.25
CA ARG A 21 18.53 6.78 13.55
C ARG A 21 18.22 8.10 12.84
N ASN A 22 19.23 8.82 12.39
CA ASN A 22 19.11 10.06 11.62
C ASN A 22 19.03 9.84 10.10
N PHE A 23 18.57 8.67 9.66
CA PHE A 23 18.41 8.37 8.24
C PHE A 23 17.63 9.46 7.49
N VAL A 24 17.92 9.64 6.20
CA VAL A 24 17.23 10.58 5.34
C VAL A 24 16.11 9.84 4.60
N ILE A 25 14.99 10.52 4.37
CA ILE A 25 13.90 9.99 3.54
C ILE A 25 14.03 10.61 2.16
N TYR A 26 14.31 9.79 1.15
CA TYR A 26 14.41 10.19 -0.24
C TYR A 26 13.02 10.29 -0.89
N ASP A 27 12.78 11.40 -1.56
CA ASP A 27 11.60 11.60 -2.37
C ASP A 27 11.74 10.99 -3.78
N ASP A 28 10.76 11.23 -4.62
CA ASP A 28 10.74 10.75 -6.01
C ASP A 28 11.92 11.24 -6.85
N VAL A 29 12.40 12.46 -6.59
CA VAL A 29 13.51 13.07 -7.34
C VAL A 29 14.82 12.44 -6.91
N ASP A 30 15.00 12.28 -5.59
CA ASP A 30 16.18 11.63 -5.01
C ASP A 30 16.29 10.18 -5.48
N GLN A 31 15.19 9.42 -5.44
CA GLN A 31 15.14 8.04 -5.94
C GLN A 31 15.58 7.95 -7.40
N LEU A 32 15.02 8.83 -8.26
CA LEU A 32 15.37 8.86 -9.69
C LEU A 32 16.86 9.18 -9.91
N ALA A 33 17.44 10.06 -9.09
CA ALA A 33 18.85 10.37 -9.18
C ALA A 33 19.72 9.14 -8.86
N VAL A 34 19.40 8.41 -7.79
CA VAL A 34 20.13 7.18 -7.42
C VAL A 34 19.96 6.10 -8.50
N ILE A 35 18.74 5.91 -9.04
CA ILE A 35 18.50 4.91 -10.09
C ILE A 35 19.29 5.22 -11.36
N LYS A 36 19.33 6.49 -11.79
CA LYS A 36 20.16 6.91 -12.94
C LYS A 36 21.63 6.63 -12.71
N ASP A 37 22.11 6.91 -11.50
CA ASP A 37 23.50 6.63 -11.15
C ASP A 37 23.80 5.12 -11.14
N CYS A 38 22.86 4.27 -10.70
CA CYS A 38 22.98 2.82 -10.81
C CYS A 38 23.03 2.34 -12.28
N ILE A 39 22.14 2.84 -13.13
CA ILE A 39 22.09 2.48 -14.55
C ILE A 39 23.40 2.86 -15.24
N LYS A 40 23.94 4.03 -14.94
CA LYS A 40 25.24 4.52 -15.46
C LYS A 40 26.41 3.66 -14.96
N GLU A 41 26.45 3.34 -13.66
CA GLU A 41 27.52 2.52 -13.08
C GLU A 41 27.57 1.11 -13.64
N LEU A 42 26.39 0.55 -14.00
CA LEU A 42 26.25 -0.77 -14.63
C LEU A 42 26.45 -0.72 -16.16
N ASP A 43 26.84 0.42 -16.71
CA ASP A 43 27.02 0.64 -18.16
C ASP A 43 25.78 0.26 -18.98
N LEU A 44 24.58 0.56 -18.46
CA LEU A 44 23.29 0.27 -19.07
C LEU A 44 22.71 1.50 -19.77
N ASN A 45 21.95 1.28 -20.86
CA ASN A 45 21.35 2.35 -21.62
C ASN A 45 20.00 2.80 -21.03
N GLU A 46 19.91 4.07 -20.60
CA GLU A 46 18.68 4.67 -20.02
C GLU A 46 17.45 4.61 -20.93
N LYS A 47 17.61 4.48 -22.25
CA LYS A 47 16.49 4.31 -23.19
C LYS A 47 15.83 2.94 -23.05
N TYR A 48 16.61 1.90 -22.72
CA TYR A 48 16.10 0.54 -22.51
C TYR A 48 15.70 0.29 -21.05
N TYR A 49 16.33 0.99 -20.10
CA TYR A 49 16.08 0.92 -18.67
C TYR A 49 15.62 2.27 -18.17
N ASN A 50 14.39 2.68 -18.57
CA ASN A 50 13.86 3.99 -18.22
C ASN A 50 13.80 4.15 -16.69
N PRO A 51 14.47 5.16 -16.11
CA PRO A 51 14.55 5.33 -14.66
C PRO A 51 13.18 5.47 -13.98
N LYS A 52 12.19 6.08 -14.65
CA LYS A 52 10.83 6.22 -14.11
C LYS A 52 10.10 4.87 -14.04
N GLU A 53 10.26 4.03 -15.07
CA GLU A 53 9.68 2.67 -15.10
C GLU A 53 10.34 1.78 -14.06
N VAL A 54 11.67 1.84 -13.95
CA VAL A 54 12.46 1.10 -12.95
C VAL A 54 12.02 1.50 -11.54
N ARG A 55 11.87 2.80 -11.25
CA ARG A 55 11.36 3.28 -9.97
C ARG A 55 9.95 2.75 -9.68
N ALA A 56 9.05 2.86 -10.64
CA ALA A 56 7.68 2.36 -10.48
C ALA A 56 7.64 0.85 -10.19
N LEU A 57 8.55 0.08 -10.80
CA LEU A 57 8.70 -1.34 -10.51
C LEU A 57 9.23 -1.57 -9.08
N PHE A 58 10.27 -0.84 -8.65
CA PHE A 58 10.81 -0.98 -7.29
C PHE A 58 9.76 -0.66 -6.23
N ASN A 59 8.98 0.39 -6.42
CA ASN A 59 7.89 0.72 -5.50
C ASN A 59 6.87 -0.44 -5.40
N ARG A 60 6.45 -1.01 -6.54
CA ARG A 60 5.54 -2.18 -6.55
C ARG A 60 6.14 -3.41 -5.87
N LEU A 61 7.43 -3.68 -6.09
CA LEU A 61 8.12 -4.79 -5.43
C LEU A 61 8.19 -4.59 -3.91
N LYS A 62 8.49 -3.38 -3.46
CA LYS A 62 8.50 -3.03 -2.04
C LYS A 62 7.12 -3.13 -1.39
N ASP A 63 6.07 -2.71 -2.09
CA ASP A 63 4.68 -2.87 -1.64
C ASP A 63 4.27 -4.35 -1.46
N GLN A 64 4.93 -5.25 -2.19
CA GLN A 64 4.79 -6.70 -2.09
C GLN A 64 5.84 -7.36 -1.19
N LEU A 65 6.69 -6.58 -0.53
CA LEU A 65 7.83 -7.02 0.29
C LEU A 65 8.91 -7.79 -0.47
N ILE A 66 8.92 -7.73 -1.80
CA ILE A 66 9.90 -8.42 -2.64
C ILE A 66 11.21 -7.62 -2.67
N GLY A 67 12.29 -8.24 -2.18
CA GLY A 67 13.64 -7.70 -2.29
C GLY A 67 14.35 -8.10 -3.57
N PRO A 68 15.58 -7.57 -3.82
CA PRO A 68 16.35 -7.94 -5.02
C PRO A 68 16.60 -9.44 -5.17
N ASP A 69 17.00 -10.11 -4.07
CA ASP A 69 17.29 -11.54 -4.05
C ASP A 69 16.06 -12.42 -4.34
N GLU A 70 14.89 -11.95 -3.95
CA GLU A 70 13.63 -12.62 -4.20
C GLU A 70 13.14 -12.37 -5.62
N TYR A 71 13.28 -11.14 -6.09
CA TYR A 71 12.90 -10.75 -7.45
C TYR A 71 13.67 -11.58 -8.49
N ILE A 72 14.99 -11.73 -8.34
CA ILE A 72 15.83 -12.48 -9.29
C ILE A 72 15.42 -13.96 -9.38
N LYS A 73 14.92 -14.56 -8.31
CA LYS A 73 14.48 -15.97 -8.32
C LYS A 73 13.30 -16.21 -9.25
N GLY A 74 12.41 -15.21 -9.38
CA GLY A 74 11.20 -15.29 -10.18
C GLY A 74 11.40 -15.03 -11.69
N ILE A 75 12.57 -14.51 -12.10
CA ILE A 75 12.80 -13.97 -13.46
C ILE A 75 13.91 -14.66 -14.24
N ARG A 76 14.39 -15.83 -13.80
CA ARG A 76 15.50 -16.54 -14.42
C ARG A 76 15.30 -16.73 -15.92
N GLY A 77 16.35 -16.42 -16.73
CA GLY A 77 16.34 -16.54 -18.18
C GLY A 77 15.73 -15.34 -18.92
N GLN A 78 15.39 -14.27 -18.21
CA GLN A 78 14.87 -13.02 -18.79
C GLN A 78 15.94 -11.93 -18.67
N TYR A 79 16.80 -11.80 -19.68
CA TYR A 79 17.99 -10.94 -19.64
C TYR A 79 17.70 -9.49 -19.20
N ARG A 80 16.61 -8.88 -19.72
CA ARG A 80 16.23 -7.50 -19.34
C ARG A 80 15.89 -7.40 -17.85
N GLU A 81 15.11 -8.34 -17.36
CA GLU A 81 14.66 -8.38 -15.96
C GLU A 81 15.82 -8.71 -15.02
N GLU A 82 16.77 -9.55 -15.43
CA GLU A 82 18.00 -9.81 -14.68
C GLU A 82 18.83 -8.52 -14.52
N LYS A 83 18.93 -7.70 -15.58
CA LYS A 83 19.59 -6.38 -15.46
C LYS A 83 18.85 -5.42 -14.56
N ILE A 84 17.53 -5.46 -14.53
CA ILE A 84 16.73 -4.67 -13.58
C ILE A 84 16.98 -5.17 -12.14
N ALA A 85 17.16 -6.46 -11.91
CA ALA A 85 17.54 -6.99 -10.60
C ALA A 85 18.94 -6.51 -10.18
N ASP A 86 19.91 -6.44 -11.12
CA ASP A 86 21.24 -5.86 -10.86
C ASP A 86 21.11 -4.38 -10.43
N ILE A 87 20.26 -3.60 -11.13
CA ILE A 87 19.99 -2.20 -10.76
C ILE A 87 19.35 -2.12 -9.37
N TYR A 88 18.43 -3.01 -9.04
CA TYR A 88 17.74 -3.03 -7.76
C TYR A 88 18.72 -3.35 -6.62
N GLN A 89 19.58 -4.34 -6.79
CA GLN A 89 20.61 -4.71 -5.82
C GLN A 89 21.58 -3.55 -5.56
N LEU A 90 22.03 -2.87 -6.61
CA LEU A 90 22.92 -1.72 -6.49
C LEU A 90 22.22 -0.53 -5.85
N TYR A 91 20.93 -0.31 -6.19
CA TYR A 91 20.09 0.73 -5.57
C TYR A 91 19.98 0.55 -4.06
N GLU A 92 19.59 -0.64 -3.57
CA GLU A 92 19.50 -0.95 -2.15
C GLU A 92 20.85 -0.77 -1.44
N THR A 93 21.95 -1.16 -2.09
CA THR A 93 23.30 -0.98 -1.56
C THR A 93 23.66 0.50 -1.40
N LYS A 94 23.36 1.33 -2.38
CA LYS A 94 23.59 2.79 -2.33
C LYS A 94 22.68 3.45 -1.29
N MET A 95 21.42 3.08 -1.23
CA MET A 95 20.48 3.58 -0.22
C MET A 95 20.98 3.29 1.19
N LYS A 96 21.45 2.07 1.46
CA LYS A 96 22.02 1.70 2.76
C LYS A 96 23.31 2.48 3.07
N LYS A 97 24.20 2.62 2.10
CA LYS A 97 25.46 3.39 2.25
C LYS A 97 25.19 4.86 2.55
N ASN A 98 24.15 5.45 1.95
CA ASN A 98 23.74 6.82 2.16
C ASN A 98 22.93 7.02 3.45
N ASN A 99 22.67 5.95 4.19
CA ASN A 99 21.76 5.95 5.33
C ASN A 99 20.39 6.58 4.95
N ALA A 100 19.84 6.19 3.80
CA ALA A 100 18.63 6.71 3.23
C ALA A 100 17.56 5.62 3.08
N LEU A 101 16.31 6.00 3.21
CA LEU A 101 15.14 5.17 2.96
C LEU A 101 14.21 5.90 1.99
N ASP A 102 13.57 5.19 1.08
CA ASP A 102 12.46 5.72 0.32
C ASP A 102 11.10 5.43 0.99
N PHE A 103 10.00 5.89 0.41
CA PHE A 103 8.67 5.70 1.00
C PHE A 103 8.31 4.21 1.14
N GLY A 104 8.63 3.37 0.16
CA GLY A 104 8.39 1.92 0.23
C GLY A 104 9.22 1.26 1.33
N ASP A 105 10.45 1.74 1.54
CA ASP A 105 11.34 1.26 2.61
C ASP A 105 10.77 1.50 4.00
N LEU A 106 10.03 2.58 4.21
CA LEU A 106 9.51 2.89 5.54
C LEU A 106 8.65 1.74 6.09
N ILE A 107 7.78 1.17 5.28
CA ILE A 107 6.94 0.04 5.69
C ILE A 107 7.75 -1.26 5.66
N LYS A 108 8.46 -1.53 4.55
CA LYS A 108 9.26 -2.75 4.37
C LYS A 108 10.31 -2.93 5.48
N LYS A 109 11.08 -1.89 5.80
CA LYS A 109 12.09 -1.94 6.87
C LYS A 109 11.48 -2.05 8.27
N THR A 110 10.28 -1.53 8.48
CA THR A 110 9.58 -1.75 9.75
C THR A 110 9.17 -3.21 9.91
N ILE A 111 8.69 -3.85 8.84
CA ILE A 111 8.34 -5.27 8.85
C ILE A 111 9.61 -6.12 9.04
N GLU A 112 10.68 -5.81 8.31
CA GLU A 112 12.00 -6.46 8.47
C GLU A 112 12.49 -6.36 9.92
N LEU A 113 12.42 -5.16 10.52
CA LEU A 113 12.76 -4.94 11.92
C LEU A 113 11.93 -5.81 12.87
N PHE A 114 10.64 -5.91 12.66
CA PHE A 114 9.75 -6.72 13.48
C PHE A 114 10.01 -8.22 13.34
N THR A 115 10.39 -8.65 12.13
CA THR A 115 10.71 -10.06 11.84
C THR A 115 12.06 -10.46 12.45
N GLU A 116 13.09 -9.63 12.30
CA GLU A 116 14.42 -9.91 12.80
C GLU A 116 14.57 -9.67 14.31
N ARG A 117 13.70 -8.82 14.88
CA ARG A 117 13.77 -8.40 16.27
C ARG A 117 12.42 -8.55 16.98
N PRO A 118 12.06 -9.77 17.38
CA PRO A 118 10.83 -10.05 18.11
C PRO A 118 10.66 -9.21 19.39
N ASP A 119 11.76 -8.84 20.05
CA ASP A 119 11.76 -7.96 21.21
C ASP A 119 11.20 -6.55 20.89
N VAL A 120 11.50 -6.03 19.70
CA VAL A 120 10.94 -4.76 19.22
C VAL A 120 9.45 -4.91 18.88
N LEU A 121 9.09 -5.97 18.18
CA LEU A 121 7.68 -6.25 17.86
C LEU A 121 6.83 -6.35 19.13
N ASP A 122 7.29 -7.10 20.13
CA ASP A 122 6.58 -7.28 21.40
C ASP A 122 6.39 -5.96 22.14
N TYR A 123 7.40 -5.08 22.11
CA TYR A 123 7.27 -3.74 22.68
C TYR A 123 6.11 -2.97 22.00
N TYR A 124 6.03 -2.98 20.67
CA TYR A 124 5.00 -2.26 19.94
C TYR A 124 3.62 -2.91 20.04
N ARG A 125 3.52 -4.23 20.11
CA ARG A 125 2.29 -4.97 20.40
C ARG A 125 1.68 -4.54 21.75
N ARG A 126 2.50 -4.43 22.79
CA ARG A 126 2.04 -3.96 24.12
C ARG A 126 1.70 -2.48 24.13
N LYS A 127 2.39 -1.68 23.34
CA LYS A 127 2.15 -0.23 23.25
C LYS A 127 0.87 0.10 22.48
N PHE A 128 0.62 -0.58 21.37
CA PHE A 128 -0.54 -0.36 20.51
C PHE A 128 -1.63 -1.40 20.81
N GLN A 129 -2.33 -1.20 21.91
CA GLN A 129 -3.36 -2.14 22.38
C GLN A 129 -4.62 -2.17 21.51
N TYR A 130 -4.89 -1.11 20.75
CA TYR A 130 -5.99 -0.99 19.82
C TYR A 130 -5.46 -0.48 18.48
N ILE A 131 -5.87 -1.13 17.40
CA ILE A 131 -5.50 -0.77 16.04
C ILE A 131 -6.78 -0.44 15.28
N LEU A 132 -6.86 0.79 14.78
CA LEU A 132 -7.97 1.25 13.95
C LEU A 132 -7.40 1.62 12.58
N VAL A 133 -7.99 1.05 11.53
CA VAL A 133 -7.57 1.28 10.15
C VAL A 133 -8.76 1.76 9.34
N ASP A 134 -8.61 2.93 8.74
CA ASP A 134 -9.57 3.51 7.82
C ASP A 134 -9.17 3.24 6.37
N GLU A 135 -10.13 3.29 5.45
CA GLU A 135 -9.94 3.03 4.01
C GLU A 135 -9.23 1.68 3.75
N TYR A 136 -9.66 0.64 4.48
CA TYR A 136 -8.95 -0.64 4.49
C TYR A 136 -8.90 -1.32 3.12
N GLN A 137 -9.86 -1.06 2.22
CA GLN A 137 -9.89 -1.55 0.85
C GLN A 137 -8.71 -1.08 -0.01
N ASP A 138 -8.04 0.02 0.39
CA ASP A 138 -6.93 0.61 -0.34
C ASP A 138 -5.55 0.20 0.21
N THR A 139 -5.53 -0.76 1.14
CA THR A 139 -4.28 -1.26 1.71
C THR A 139 -3.57 -2.22 0.74
N ASN A 140 -2.23 -2.10 0.66
CA ASN A 140 -1.36 -3.05 -0.04
C ASN A 140 -0.91 -4.19 0.90
N ILE A 141 -0.19 -5.17 0.34
CA ILE A 141 0.29 -6.35 1.08
C ILE A 141 1.21 -5.97 2.24
N ALA A 142 2.12 -5.02 2.04
CA ALA A 142 3.03 -4.59 3.10
C ALA A 142 2.27 -3.94 4.27
N GLN A 143 1.29 -3.09 3.98
CA GLN A 143 0.44 -2.48 5.00
C GLN A 143 -0.39 -3.52 5.75
N TYR A 144 -0.96 -4.49 5.03
CA TYR A 144 -1.69 -5.60 5.63
C TYR A 144 -0.81 -6.41 6.60
N ILE A 145 0.42 -6.79 6.18
CA ILE A 145 1.34 -7.55 7.03
C ILE A 145 1.77 -6.74 8.25
N PHE A 146 2.03 -5.44 8.09
CA PHE A 146 2.34 -4.55 9.21
C PHE A 146 1.23 -4.53 10.26
N ILE A 147 -0.04 -4.40 9.81
CA ILE A 147 -1.21 -4.44 10.70
C ILE A 147 -1.31 -5.80 11.39
N LYS A 148 -1.19 -6.89 10.64
CA LYS A 148 -1.30 -8.26 11.14
C LYS A 148 -0.28 -8.53 12.24
N LEU A 149 1.00 -8.21 11.99
CA LEU A 149 2.07 -8.37 12.98
C LEU A 149 1.76 -7.65 14.30
N LEU A 150 1.20 -6.46 14.25
CA LEU A 150 0.89 -5.70 15.46
C LEU A 150 -0.36 -6.20 16.18
N SER A 151 -1.40 -6.62 15.44
CA SER A 151 -2.71 -6.99 16.02
C SER A 151 -2.78 -8.42 16.52
N GLU A 152 -1.92 -9.31 16.04
CA GLU A 152 -1.94 -10.75 16.30
C GLU A 152 -1.91 -11.11 17.81
N TYR A 153 -1.26 -10.28 18.62
CA TYR A 153 -1.09 -10.54 20.05
C TYR A 153 -2.37 -10.34 20.87
N HIS A 154 -3.15 -9.31 20.59
CA HIS A 154 -4.31 -8.94 21.38
C HIS A 154 -5.64 -9.02 20.62
N GLY A 155 -5.62 -9.12 19.30
CA GLY A 155 -6.81 -9.19 18.45
C GLY A 155 -7.68 -7.92 18.42
N ASN A 156 -7.26 -6.83 19.05
CA ASN A 156 -8.04 -5.59 19.15
C ASN A 156 -7.85 -4.75 17.88
N ILE A 157 -8.46 -5.19 16.80
CA ILE A 157 -8.41 -4.51 15.51
C ILE A 157 -9.82 -4.10 15.07
N CYS A 158 -9.95 -2.89 14.57
CA CYS A 158 -11.15 -2.39 13.90
C CYS A 158 -10.74 -1.81 12.54
N THR A 159 -11.32 -2.32 11.48
CA THR A 159 -11.11 -1.81 10.13
C THR A 159 -12.40 -1.21 9.60
N VAL A 160 -12.28 -0.07 8.94
CA VAL A 160 -13.38 0.57 8.23
C VAL A 160 -12.99 0.69 6.76
N GLY A 161 -13.92 0.38 5.88
CA GLY A 161 -13.69 0.47 4.45
C GLY A 161 -14.92 0.14 3.64
N ASP A 162 -14.83 0.36 2.35
CA ASP A 162 -15.87 0.12 1.38
C ASP A 162 -15.25 -0.55 0.15
N ASP A 163 -15.51 -1.85 -0.03
CA ASP A 163 -15.02 -2.63 -1.16
C ASP A 163 -15.46 -2.06 -2.52
N ASP A 164 -16.61 -1.38 -2.56
CA ASP A 164 -17.10 -0.71 -3.78
C ASP A 164 -16.29 0.57 -4.13
N GLN A 165 -15.48 1.08 -3.20
CA GLN A 165 -14.62 2.26 -3.40
C GLN A 165 -13.14 1.90 -3.62
N SER A 166 -12.80 0.61 -3.79
CA SER A 166 -11.43 0.17 -4.08
C SER A 166 -11.03 0.55 -5.51
N ILE A 167 -10.44 1.72 -5.68
CA ILE A 167 -10.02 2.27 -6.99
C ILE A 167 -8.49 2.42 -7.12
N TYR A 168 -7.71 2.01 -6.12
CA TYR A 168 -6.25 2.15 -6.08
C TYR A 168 -5.48 0.86 -6.36
N GLY A 169 -6.11 -0.14 -7.02
CA GLY A 169 -5.41 -1.37 -7.45
C GLY A 169 -4.14 -1.09 -8.27
N TRP A 170 -4.14 -0.06 -9.11
CA TRP A 170 -2.98 0.38 -9.87
C TRP A 170 -1.83 0.96 -9.01
N ARG A 171 -2.10 1.29 -7.74
CA ARG A 171 -1.10 1.67 -6.72
C ARG A 171 -0.73 0.51 -5.80
N GLY A 172 -1.12 -0.73 -6.12
CA GLY A 172 -0.80 -1.90 -5.33
C GLY A 172 -1.80 -2.23 -4.22
N ALA A 173 -2.95 -1.52 -4.13
CA ALA A 173 -4.03 -1.90 -3.22
C ALA A 173 -4.56 -3.30 -3.57
N ASP A 174 -4.82 -4.11 -2.55
CA ASP A 174 -5.35 -5.45 -2.71
C ASP A 174 -6.72 -5.56 -2.02
N ILE A 175 -7.77 -5.56 -2.81
CA ILE A 175 -9.15 -5.65 -2.34
C ILE A 175 -9.41 -6.91 -1.50
N ARG A 176 -8.60 -7.97 -1.68
CA ARG A 176 -8.73 -9.20 -0.89
C ARG A 176 -8.54 -8.95 0.61
N ASN A 177 -7.75 -7.96 0.98
CA ASN A 177 -7.54 -7.59 2.38
C ASN A 177 -8.85 -7.31 3.11
N ILE A 178 -9.79 -6.59 2.49
CA ILE A 178 -11.10 -6.31 3.10
C ILE A 178 -12.11 -7.45 2.87
N LEU A 179 -12.10 -8.09 1.70
CA LEU A 179 -13.02 -9.17 1.39
C LEU A 179 -12.77 -10.42 2.23
N GLU A 180 -11.52 -10.70 2.54
CA GLU A 180 -11.07 -11.89 3.26
C GLU A 180 -10.74 -11.64 4.74
N PHE A 181 -11.02 -10.45 5.25
CA PHE A 181 -10.70 -10.06 6.64
C PHE A 181 -11.18 -11.08 7.68
N GLU A 182 -12.38 -11.63 7.51
CA GLU A 182 -12.96 -12.64 8.42
C GLU A 182 -12.22 -13.97 8.39
N LYS A 183 -11.45 -14.26 7.33
CA LYS A 183 -10.61 -15.47 7.27
C LYS A 183 -9.37 -15.33 8.17
N ASP A 184 -8.81 -14.12 8.21
CA ASP A 184 -7.63 -13.81 9.02
C ASP A 184 -7.97 -13.56 10.49
N PHE A 185 -9.16 -13.00 10.73
CA PHE A 185 -9.66 -12.67 12.07
C PHE A 185 -10.99 -13.38 12.31
N ALA A 186 -10.91 -14.67 12.67
CA ALA A 186 -12.07 -15.59 12.78
C ALA A 186 -13.18 -15.12 13.75
N ASN A 187 -12.85 -14.26 14.71
CA ASN A 187 -13.82 -13.69 15.65
C ASN A 187 -14.30 -12.28 15.26
N ALA A 188 -14.03 -11.84 14.03
CA ALA A 188 -14.43 -10.52 13.58
C ALA A 188 -15.96 -10.42 13.48
N THR A 189 -16.50 -9.30 13.94
CA THR A 189 -17.90 -8.94 13.74
C THR A 189 -17.98 -7.93 12.60
N VAL A 190 -18.71 -8.25 11.55
CA VAL A 190 -18.94 -7.35 10.40
C VAL A 190 -20.22 -6.56 10.62
N VAL A 191 -20.11 -5.24 10.62
CA VAL A 191 -21.24 -4.30 10.70
C VAL A 191 -21.34 -3.54 9.40
N LYS A 192 -22.50 -3.60 8.73
CA LYS A 192 -22.77 -2.84 7.52
C LYS A 192 -23.40 -1.50 7.86
N LEU A 193 -22.75 -0.41 7.43
CA LEU A 193 -23.26 0.95 7.59
C LEU A 193 -23.97 1.35 6.28
N GLU A 194 -25.26 1.04 6.15
CA GLU A 194 -26.02 1.24 4.90
C GLU A 194 -26.79 2.56 4.88
N GLU A 195 -27.03 3.19 6.05
CA GLU A 195 -27.67 4.50 6.10
C GLU A 195 -26.70 5.60 5.67
N ASN A 196 -27.04 6.32 4.62
CA ASN A 196 -26.24 7.42 4.07
C ASN A 196 -26.82 8.78 4.52
N TYR A 197 -25.97 9.63 5.06
CA TYR A 197 -26.34 10.95 5.56
C TYR A 197 -25.91 12.10 4.64
N ARG A 198 -25.17 11.79 3.56
CA ARG A 198 -24.59 12.78 2.65
C ARG A 198 -25.52 13.10 1.47
N SER A 199 -26.14 12.08 0.89
CA SER A 199 -26.82 12.15 -0.41
C SER A 199 -28.31 11.91 -0.30
N THR A 200 -29.08 12.51 -1.22
CA THR A 200 -30.51 12.27 -1.39
C THR A 200 -30.79 10.94 -2.05
N GLN A 201 -32.04 10.43 -1.96
CA GLN A 201 -32.40 9.09 -2.42
C GLN A 201 -32.17 8.89 -3.93
N ASN A 202 -32.45 9.91 -4.78
CA ASN A 202 -32.23 9.79 -6.23
C ASN A 202 -30.75 9.57 -6.58
N ILE A 203 -29.82 10.18 -5.85
CA ILE A 203 -28.36 9.97 -6.02
C ILE A 203 -28.00 8.54 -5.61
N LEU A 204 -28.51 8.07 -4.46
CA LEU A 204 -28.24 6.73 -3.97
C LEU A 204 -28.81 5.65 -4.89
N ASN A 205 -30.01 5.87 -5.46
CA ASN A 205 -30.60 4.95 -6.43
C ASN A 205 -29.71 4.80 -7.67
N ALA A 206 -29.19 5.92 -8.20
CA ALA A 206 -28.27 5.89 -9.33
C ALA A 206 -26.96 5.16 -8.97
N ALA A 207 -26.37 5.45 -7.82
CA ALA A 207 -25.15 4.78 -7.34
C ALA A 207 -25.36 3.28 -7.13
N ASN A 208 -26.45 2.88 -6.46
CA ASN A 208 -26.79 1.47 -6.25
C ASN A 208 -26.97 0.72 -7.57
N ASN A 209 -27.61 1.35 -8.59
CA ASN A 209 -27.79 0.74 -9.91
C ASN A 209 -26.47 0.56 -10.67
N VAL A 210 -25.52 1.46 -10.51
CA VAL A 210 -24.19 1.32 -11.13
C VAL A 210 -23.41 0.20 -10.46
N ILE A 211 -23.33 0.23 -9.13
CA ILE A 211 -22.45 -0.64 -8.38
C ILE A 211 -22.91 -2.10 -8.33
N GLN A 212 -24.19 -2.39 -8.52
CA GLN A 212 -24.70 -3.76 -8.56
C GLN A 212 -24.12 -4.59 -9.73
N ASN A 213 -23.53 -3.95 -10.75
CA ASN A 213 -22.86 -4.62 -11.86
C ASN A 213 -21.47 -5.17 -11.48
N ASN A 214 -20.89 -4.75 -10.35
CA ASN A 214 -19.63 -5.27 -9.88
C ASN A 214 -19.79 -6.69 -9.33
N ILE A 215 -18.86 -7.57 -9.75
CA ILE A 215 -18.81 -8.98 -9.32
C ILE A 215 -17.82 -9.11 -8.14
N GLY A 216 -18.13 -10.00 -7.19
CA GLY A 216 -17.21 -10.33 -6.07
C GLY A 216 -17.22 -9.36 -4.90
N ARG A 217 -18.20 -8.47 -4.84
CA ARG A 217 -18.41 -7.51 -3.74
C ARG A 217 -19.17 -8.13 -2.55
N LYS A 218 -19.05 -7.54 -1.37
CA LYS A 218 -19.95 -7.81 -0.23
C LYS A 218 -21.27 -7.04 -0.46
N PRO A 219 -22.42 -7.71 -0.71
CA PRO A 219 -23.66 -7.00 -1.05
C PRO A 219 -24.09 -6.04 0.05
N LYS A 220 -24.36 -4.79 -0.33
CA LYS A 220 -24.98 -3.76 0.51
C LYS A 220 -25.83 -2.86 -0.36
N GLN A 221 -26.80 -2.17 0.25
CA GLN A 221 -27.68 -1.22 -0.42
C GLN A 221 -27.74 0.07 0.41
N LEU A 222 -27.23 1.15 -0.15
CA LEU A 222 -27.28 2.44 0.50
C LEU A 222 -28.70 3.00 0.46
N TRP A 223 -29.17 3.52 1.59
CA TRP A 223 -30.45 4.19 1.75
C TRP A 223 -30.29 5.43 2.62
N THR A 224 -31.28 6.32 2.61
CA THR A 224 -31.25 7.56 3.39
C THR A 224 -32.65 7.93 3.91
N ARG A 225 -32.70 8.67 5.02
CA ARG A 225 -33.91 9.33 5.51
C ARG A 225 -34.13 10.72 4.92
N GLN A 226 -33.19 11.19 4.08
CA GLN A 226 -33.36 12.44 3.37
C GLN A 226 -34.45 12.32 2.30
N ASN A 227 -34.92 13.46 1.78
CA ASN A 227 -35.88 13.50 0.69
C ASN A 227 -35.30 12.90 -0.61
N GLU A 228 -36.15 12.74 -1.62
CA GLU A 228 -35.75 12.22 -2.94
C GLU A 228 -34.68 13.07 -3.63
N GLY A 229 -34.70 14.38 -3.40
CA GLY A 229 -33.83 15.34 -4.07
C GLY A 229 -34.20 15.55 -5.55
N SER A 230 -33.34 16.31 -6.24
CA SER A 230 -33.49 16.54 -7.67
C SER A 230 -33.25 15.26 -8.47
N LYS A 231 -33.93 15.08 -9.59
CA LYS A 231 -33.66 14.00 -10.53
C LYS A 231 -32.25 14.12 -11.11
N VAL A 232 -31.59 12.99 -11.30
CA VAL A 232 -30.32 12.91 -12.03
C VAL A 232 -30.51 13.39 -13.46
N LYS A 233 -29.67 14.33 -13.90
CA LYS A 233 -29.70 14.86 -15.27
C LYS A 233 -28.61 14.18 -16.08
N ILE A 234 -28.96 13.80 -17.31
CA ILE A 234 -28.00 13.29 -18.28
C ILE A 234 -27.76 14.40 -19.30
N TYR A 235 -26.49 14.71 -19.50
CA TYR A 235 -26.06 15.62 -20.55
C TYR A 235 -25.09 14.87 -21.47
N GLN A 236 -25.38 14.91 -22.78
CA GLN A 236 -24.49 14.35 -23.79
C GLN A 236 -23.86 15.52 -24.56
N ALA A 237 -22.59 15.74 -24.35
CA ALA A 237 -21.81 16.71 -25.08
C ALA A 237 -21.58 16.26 -26.52
N SER A 238 -21.55 17.20 -27.47
CA SER A 238 -21.20 16.92 -28.88
C SER A 238 -19.68 16.90 -29.09
N SER A 239 -18.94 17.57 -28.22
CA SER A 239 -17.48 17.66 -28.27
C SER A 239 -16.86 17.85 -26.88
N GLU A 240 -15.51 17.79 -26.78
CA GLU A 240 -14.78 18.06 -25.54
C GLU A 240 -14.90 19.53 -25.06
N HIS A 241 -15.46 20.41 -25.89
CA HIS A 241 -15.56 21.85 -25.62
C HIS A 241 -16.99 22.30 -25.25
N ASP A 242 -17.96 21.37 -25.25
CA ASP A 242 -19.33 21.59 -24.82
C ASP A 242 -19.45 21.37 -23.30
#